data_a2945bbd5f71eb56f3733cb0fc639306
#
_entry.id   a2945bbd5f71eb56f3733cb0fc639306
#
_cell.length_a   1.000
_cell.length_b   1.000
_cell.length_c   1.000
_cell.angle_alpha   90.00
_cell.angle_beta   90.00
_cell.angle_gamma   90.00
#
_symmetry.space_group_name_H-M   'P 1'
#
loop_
_entity.id
_entity.type
_entity.pdbx_description
1 polymer ?
#
loop_
_entity_poly.entity_id
_entity_poly.type
_entity_poly.pdbx_seq_one_letter_code
_entity_poly.pdbx_strand_id
1 'polypeptide(L)'
;MRELLASFSCLEAVGLTDRLARTAAAVAGTGYAGFVRVDPLRQEAVPVHVHAPPGDPLRLRRWLAESGVLKELAASSATVRLARDASVGEPGFLAAPVPAAVWDQTFVWVAGRAFCDGDEHLLGRFATAAGRALEAANGLEAAVRLLRGVRAFRPASP
;
A
#
# COMPACT_ATOMS: atom_id res chain seq x y z
N MET A 1 0.00 21.58 20.58
CA MET A 1 1.27 20.91 20.23
C MET A 1 1.14 19.39 20.03
N ARG A 2 0.32 18.68 20.79
CA ARG A 2 0.07 17.22 20.60
C ARG A 2 -0.59 16.89 19.26
N GLU A 3 -1.55 17.69 18.82
CA GLU A 3 -2.27 17.49 17.56
C GLU A 3 -1.40 17.76 16.31
N LEU A 4 -0.52 18.74 16.39
CA LEU A 4 0.42 19.06 15.31
C LEU A 4 1.42 17.92 15.07
N LEU A 5 1.91 17.29 16.12
CA LEU A 5 2.89 16.20 16.00
C LEU A 5 2.26 14.88 15.56
N ALA A 6 1.00 14.61 15.94
CA ALA A 6 0.23 13.49 15.41
C ALA A 6 -0.10 13.71 13.93
N SER A 7 -0.39 14.95 13.53
CA SER A 7 -0.59 15.33 12.13
C SER A 7 0.68 15.14 11.29
N PHE A 8 1.86 15.46 11.82
CA PHE A 8 3.13 15.27 11.11
C PHE A 8 3.45 13.79 10.89
N SER A 9 3.26 12.93 11.88
CA SER A 9 3.49 11.47 11.72
C SER A 9 2.51 10.86 10.70
N CYS A 10 1.26 11.27 10.73
CA CYS A 10 0.25 10.82 9.78
C CYS A 10 0.54 11.33 8.37
N LEU A 11 0.98 12.59 8.22
CA LEU A 11 1.37 13.18 6.95
C LEU A 11 2.63 12.52 6.37
N GLU A 12 3.60 12.15 7.21
CA GLU A 12 4.80 11.43 6.77
C GLU A 12 4.48 10.01 6.30
N ALA A 13 3.60 9.29 7.00
CA ALA A 13 3.17 7.94 6.62
C ALA A 13 2.36 7.97 5.30
N VAL A 14 1.45 8.92 5.15
CA VAL A 14 0.70 9.13 3.90
C VAL A 14 1.63 9.55 2.77
N GLY A 15 2.59 10.43 3.05
CA GLY A 15 3.61 10.86 2.08
C GLY A 15 4.50 9.73 1.61
N LEU A 16 4.90 8.81 2.48
CA LEU A 16 5.68 7.63 2.12
C LEU A 16 4.86 6.67 1.25
N THR A 17 3.63 6.38 1.62
CA THR A 17 2.73 5.50 0.87
C THR A 17 2.47 6.06 -0.54
N ASP A 18 2.23 7.37 -0.66
CA ASP A 18 2.09 8.03 -1.96
C ASP A 18 3.34 7.91 -2.83
N ARG A 19 4.52 8.16 -2.26
CA ARG A 19 5.80 8.02 -2.98
C ARG A 19 6.06 6.58 -3.42
N LEU A 20 5.79 5.62 -2.57
CA LEU A 20 5.93 4.20 -2.90
C LEU A 20 4.96 3.79 -4.02
N ALA A 21 3.71 4.24 -3.97
CA ALA A 21 2.74 3.98 -5.04
C ALA A 21 3.17 4.60 -6.38
N ARG A 22 3.64 5.83 -6.39
CA ARG A 22 4.17 6.48 -7.60
C ARG A 22 5.37 5.74 -8.16
N THR A 23 6.27 5.28 -7.29
CA THR A 23 7.44 4.50 -7.70
C THR A 23 7.03 3.16 -8.29
N ALA A 24 6.07 2.47 -7.68
CA ALA A 24 5.52 1.22 -8.21
C ALA A 24 4.94 1.43 -9.62
N ALA A 25 4.16 2.48 -9.81
CA ALA A 25 3.60 2.83 -11.12
C ALA A 25 4.70 3.08 -12.16
N ALA A 26 5.72 3.85 -11.82
CA ALA A 26 6.85 4.14 -12.70
C ALA A 26 7.63 2.87 -13.06
N VAL A 27 7.94 2.02 -12.08
CA VAL A 27 8.65 0.75 -12.27
C VAL A 27 7.86 -0.20 -13.18
N ALA A 28 6.56 -0.27 -13.01
CA ALA A 28 5.68 -1.11 -13.83
C ALA A 28 5.27 -0.47 -15.17
N GLY A 29 5.70 0.76 -15.45
CA GLY A 29 5.36 1.45 -16.70
C GLY A 29 3.87 1.77 -16.84
N THR A 30 3.21 2.14 -15.76
CA THR A 30 1.78 2.49 -15.73
C THR A 30 1.55 3.75 -14.91
N GLY A 31 0.36 4.35 -15.04
CA GLY A 31 -0.09 5.47 -14.22
C GLY A 31 -0.89 5.06 -12.97
N TYR A 32 -1.12 3.77 -12.76
CA TYR A 32 -1.99 3.26 -11.70
C TYR A 32 -1.24 2.34 -10.75
N ALA A 33 -1.24 2.68 -9.49
CA ALA A 33 -0.67 1.86 -8.42
C ALA A 33 -1.33 2.18 -7.08
N GLY A 34 -1.16 1.31 -6.12
CA GLY A 34 -1.66 1.55 -4.79
C GLY A 34 -1.36 0.43 -3.80
N PHE A 35 -1.96 0.56 -2.65
CA PHE A 35 -1.84 -0.41 -1.56
C PHE A 35 -3.21 -0.85 -1.08
N VAL A 36 -3.31 -2.11 -0.73
CA VAL A 36 -4.50 -2.72 -0.11
C VAL A 36 -4.06 -3.40 1.17
N ARG A 37 -4.80 -3.16 2.25
CA ARG A 37 -4.63 -3.87 3.51
C ARG A 37 -5.73 -4.90 3.66
N VAL A 38 -5.37 -6.11 4.05
CA VAL A 38 -6.30 -7.19 4.37
C VAL A 38 -6.38 -7.36 5.88
N ASP A 39 -7.59 -7.27 6.43
CA ASP A 39 -7.87 -7.64 7.81
C ASP A 39 -8.08 -9.17 7.86
N PRO A 40 -7.16 -9.95 8.48
CA PRO A 40 -7.25 -11.41 8.50
C PRO A 40 -8.42 -11.91 9.34
N LEU A 41 -8.89 -11.14 10.33
CA LEU A 41 -10.00 -11.53 11.21
C LEU A 41 -11.35 -11.35 10.53
N ARG A 42 -11.50 -10.28 9.76
CA ARG A 42 -12.75 -9.97 9.03
C ARG A 42 -12.73 -10.50 7.60
N GLN A 43 -11.59 -10.94 7.10
CA GLN A 43 -11.36 -11.31 5.69
C GLN A 43 -11.81 -10.22 4.72
N GLU A 44 -11.56 -8.98 5.11
CA GLU A 44 -11.86 -7.79 4.31
C GLU A 44 -10.59 -7.14 3.81
N ALA A 45 -10.57 -6.78 2.54
CA ALA A 45 -9.53 -6.00 1.93
C ALA A 45 -10.00 -4.56 1.74
N VAL A 46 -9.19 -3.61 2.19
CA VAL A 46 -9.50 -2.18 2.11
C VAL A 46 -8.39 -1.46 1.36
N PRO A 47 -8.73 -0.66 0.33
CA PRO A 47 -7.74 0.20 -0.31
C PRO A 47 -7.21 1.23 0.69
N VAL A 48 -5.88 1.26 0.83
CA VAL A 48 -5.19 2.22 1.71
C VAL A 48 -4.80 3.47 0.93
N HIS A 49 -4.36 3.28 -0.30
CA HIS A 49 -3.94 4.36 -1.17
C HIS A 49 -4.16 3.98 -2.63
N VAL A 50 -4.61 4.94 -3.43
CA VAL A 50 -4.77 4.80 -4.88
C VAL A 50 -4.07 5.97 -5.57
N HIS A 51 -3.06 5.67 -6.38
CA HIS A 51 -2.44 6.59 -7.30
C HIS A 51 -2.99 6.35 -8.69
N ALA A 52 -3.54 7.37 -9.32
CA ALA A 52 -4.12 7.32 -10.65
C ALA A 52 -3.85 8.62 -11.40
N PRO A 53 -3.86 8.61 -12.73
CA PRO A 53 -3.82 9.84 -13.51
C PRO A 53 -5.01 10.74 -13.19
N PRO A 54 -4.89 12.07 -13.42
CA PRO A 54 -6.01 12.99 -13.21
C PRO A 54 -7.27 12.55 -13.95
N GLY A 55 -8.41 12.57 -13.25
CA GLY A 55 -9.70 12.17 -13.80
C GLY A 55 -9.94 10.67 -13.86
N ASP A 56 -8.98 9.83 -13.47
CA ASP A 56 -9.08 8.37 -13.48
C ASP A 56 -9.75 7.84 -14.77
N PRO A 57 -9.09 7.95 -15.95
CA PRO A 57 -9.70 7.62 -17.24
C PRO A 57 -10.16 6.16 -17.37
N LEU A 58 -9.52 5.22 -16.66
CA LEU A 58 -9.92 3.82 -16.63
C LEU A 58 -10.97 3.50 -15.55
N ARG A 59 -11.39 4.50 -14.79
CA ARG A 59 -12.32 4.32 -13.65
C ARG A 59 -11.86 3.23 -12.69
N LEU A 60 -10.59 3.22 -12.37
CA LEU A 60 -9.97 2.16 -11.59
C LEU A 60 -10.51 2.11 -10.17
N ARG A 61 -10.79 3.25 -9.55
CA ARG A 61 -11.38 3.30 -8.19
C ARG A 61 -12.72 2.58 -8.15
N ARG A 62 -13.55 2.79 -9.15
CA ARG A 62 -14.82 2.11 -9.30
C ARG A 62 -14.64 0.61 -9.58
N TRP A 63 -13.71 0.27 -10.45
CA TRP A 63 -13.39 -1.11 -10.75
C TRP A 63 -12.91 -1.87 -9.52
N LEU A 64 -12.03 -1.29 -8.69
CA LEU A 64 -11.60 -1.88 -7.42
C LEU A 64 -12.78 -2.20 -6.51
N ALA A 65 -13.76 -1.30 -6.41
CA ALA A 65 -14.92 -1.48 -5.56
C ALA A 65 -15.91 -2.53 -6.08
N GLU A 66 -16.09 -2.62 -7.41
CA GLU A 66 -17.17 -3.41 -8.03
C GLU A 66 -16.73 -4.75 -8.62
N SER A 67 -15.45 -4.94 -8.96
CA SER A 67 -14.97 -6.14 -9.67
C SER A 67 -14.86 -7.41 -8.84
N GLY A 68 -14.87 -7.29 -7.51
CA GLY A 68 -14.60 -8.41 -6.62
C GLY A 68 -13.11 -8.69 -6.38
N VAL A 69 -12.19 -7.88 -6.94
CA VAL A 69 -10.74 -8.06 -6.76
C VAL A 69 -10.33 -7.94 -5.28
N LEU A 70 -10.99 -7.09 -4.50
CA LEU A 70 -10.70 -6.96 -3.07
C LEU A 70 -11.03 -8.25 -2.31
N LYS A 71 -12.09 -8.95 -2.67
CA LYS A 71 -12.41 -10.27 -2.10
C LYS A 71 -11.36 -11.32 -2.48
N GLU A 72 -10.90 -11.26 -3.70
CA GLU A 72 -9.85 -12.16 -4.19
C GLU A 72 -8.54 -11.94 -3.45
N LEU A 73 -8.14 -10.68 -3.22
CA LEU A 73 -6.97 -10.34 -2.41
C LEU A 73 -7.14 -10.77 -0.95
N ALA A 74 -8.31 -10.60 -0.38
CA ALA A 74 -8.60 -11.02 0.99
C ALA A 74 -8.48 -12.54 1.18
N ALA A 75 -8.78 -13.31 0.16
CA ALA A 75 -8.69 -14.78 0.16
C ALA A 75 -7.30 -15.31 -0.24
N SER A 76 -6.43 -14.46 -0.78
CA SER A 76 -5.12 -14.86 -1.31
C SER A 76 -3.98 -14.48 -0.36
N SER A 77 -2.95 -15.32 -0.32
CA SER A 77 -1.65 -15.01 0.31
C SER A 77 -0.52 -14.86 -0.72
N ALA A 78 -0.84 -14.96 -2.00
CA ALA A 78 0.11 -14.96 -3.10
C ALA A 78 -0.17 -13.82 -4.08
N THR A 79 0.71 -13.65 -5.05
CA THR A 79 0.55 -12.71 -6.16
C THR A 79 -0.74 -12.99 -6.94
N VAL A 80 -1.49 -11.95 -7.24
CA VAL A 80 -2.72 -12.00 -8.04
C VAL A 80 -2.50 -11.24 -9.34
N ARG A 81 -2.73 -11.89 -10.47
CA ARG A 81 -2.64 -11.28 -11.80
C ARG A 81 -3.96 -11.48 -12.55
N LEU A 82 -4.53 -10.38 -13.00
CA LEU A 82 -5.75 -10.38 -13.81
C LEU A 82 -5.46 -9.82 -15.20
N ALA A 83 -5.99 -10.50 -16.21
CA ALA A 83 -5.78 -10.13 -17.59
C ALA A 83 -6.43 -8.77 -17.93
N ARG A 84 -5.84 -8.07 -18.89
CA ARG A 84 -6.47 -6.91 -19.49
C ARG A 84 -7.40 -7.33 -20.60
N ASP A 85 -8.64 -6.87 -20.54
CA ASP A 85 -9.62 -7.01 -21.62
C ASP A 85 -10.49 -5.75 -21.71
N ALA A 86 -10.13 -4.85 -22.60
CA ALA A 86 -10.82 -3.57 -22.77
C ALA A 86 -12.28 -3.77 -23.23
N SER A 87 -12.62 -4.87 -23.89
CA SER A 87 -13.97 -5.14 -24.39
C SER A 87 -14.98 -5.36 -23.25
N VAL A 88 -14.53 -5.85 -22.10
CA VAL A 88 -15.36 -6.08 -20.89
C VAL A 88 -14.99 -5.18 -19.73
N GLY A 89 -14.19 -4.14 -19.98
CA GLY A 89 -13.80 -3.17 -18.95
C GLY A 89 -12.76 -3.66 -17.96
N GLU A 90 -12.02 -4.73 -18.26
CA GLU A 90 -10.93 -5.26 -17.43
C GLU A 90 -9.63 -4.49 -17.71
N PRO A 91 -9.13 -3.72 -16.74
CA PRO A 91 -7.98 -2.82 -16.98
C PRO A 91 -6.63 -3.52 -17.01
N GLY A 92 -6.57 -4.79 -16.58
CA GLY A 92 -5.32 -5.45 -16.24
C GLY A 92 -4.85 -5.06 -14.85
N PHE A 93 -4.48 -6.04 -14.03
CA PHE A 93 -4.16 -5.84 -12.62
C PHE A 93 -3.11 -6.83 -12.17
N LEU A 94 -2.19 -6.36 -11.37
CA LEU A 94 -1.16 -7.17 -10.73
C LEU A 94 -0.96 -6.71 -9.30
N ALA A 95 -1.06 -7.61 -8.34
CA ALA A 95 -0.82 -7.34 -6.92
C ALA A 95 0.19 -8.34 -6.36
N ALA A 96 1.12 -7.84 -5.56
CA ALA A 96 2.11 -8.65 -4.87
C ALA A 96 2.00 -8.43 -3.35
N PRO A 97 2.12 -9.48 -2.54
CA PRO A 97 2.13 -9.34 -1.09
C PRO A 97 3.38 -8.59 -0.65
N VAL A 98 3.21 -7.66 0.28
CA VAL A 98 4.29 -6.90 0.89
C VAL A 98 4.74 -7.66 2.15
N PRO A 99 5.97 -8.20 2.19
CA PRO A 99 6.45 -8.90 3.38
C PRO A 99 6.66 -7.90 4.52
N ALA A 100 5.91 -8.07 5.60
CA ALA A 100 6.05 -7.29 6.81
C ALA A 100 5.80 -8.17 8.03
N ALA A 101 6.68 -8.10 9.02
CA ALA A 101 6.66 -9.00 10.18
C ALA A 101 5.55 -8.68 11.20
N VAL A 102 4.96 -7.50 11.16
CA VAL A 102 4.14 -6.94 12.26
C VAL A 102 2.74 -6.52 11.81
N TRP A 103 2.39 -6.67 10.54
CA TRP A 103 1.19 -6.06 9.97
C TRP A 103 0.25 -7.08 9.37
N ASP A 104 -1.02 -6.68 9.36
CA ASP A 104 -2.03 -7.26 8.50
C ASP A 104 -1.50 -7.37 7.08
N GLN A 105 -1.89 -8.41 6.39
CA GLN A 105 -1.45 -8.66 5.04
C GLN A 105 -1.69 -7.44 4.15
N THR A 106 -0.63 -6.90 3.60
CA THR A 106 -0.67 -5.74 2.71
C THR A 106 -0.25 -6.18 1.31
N PHE A 107 -0.94 -5.69 0.30
CA PHE A 107 -0.56 -5.84 -1.09
C PHE A 107 -0.19 -4.50 -1.70
N VAL A 108 0.85 -4.49 -2.52
CA VAL A 108 1.09 -3.43 -3.50
C VAL A 108 0.52 -3.88 -4.83
N TRP A 109 -0.18 -3.00 -5.53
CA TRP A 109 -0.76 -3.33 -6.81
C TRP A 109 -0.45 -2.28 -7.86
N VAL A 110 -0.44 -2.70 -9.11
CA VAL A 110 -0.36 -1.88 -10.32
C VAL A 110 -1.47 -2.31 -11.28
N ALA A 111 -1.92 -1.41 -12.13
CA ALA A 111 -3.02 -1.69 -13.06
C ALA A 111 -2.92 -0.82 -14.31
N GLY A 112 -3.75 -1.10 -15.30
CA GLY A 112 -3.90 -0.26 -16.48
C GLY A 112 -3.20 -0.76 -17.73
N ARG A 113 -2.55 -1.94 -17.68
CA ARG A 113 -1.99 -2.63 -18.82
C ARG A 113 -1.98 -4.15 -18.62
N ALA A 114 -1.62 -4.91 -19.62
CA ALA A 114 -1.35 -6.33 -19.47
C ALA A 114 0.02 -6.54 -18.81
N PHE A 115 0.09 -7.46 -17.86
CA PHE A 115 1.31 -7.80 -17.14
C PHE A 115 1.78 -9.22 -17.49
N CYS A 116 3.08 -9.45 -17.39
CA CYS A 116 3.73 -10.73 -17.67
C CYS A 116 4.49 -11.25 -16.45
N ASP A 117 5.11 -12.40 -16.55
CA ASP A 117 5.89 -13.01 -15.46
C ASP A 117 7.06 -12.14 -15.01
N GLY A 118 7.70 -11.40 -15.94
CA GLY A 118 8.74 -10.44 -15.60
C GLY A 118 8.23 -9.29 -14.74
N ASP A 119 7.01 -8.84 -14.99
CA ASP A 119 6.36 -7.79 -14.18
C ASP A 119 6.05 -8.31 -12.78
N GLU A 120 5.61 -9.55 -12.63
CA GLU A 120 5.38 -10.19 -11.34
C GLU A 120 6.66 -10.23 -10.51
N HIS A 121 7.76 -10.64 -11.13
CA HIS A 121 9.06 -10.70 -10.49
C HIS A 121 9.53 -9.31 -10.03
N LEU A 122 9.40 -8.32 -10.89
CA LEU A 122 9.79 -6.95 -10.62
C LEU A 122 8.95 -6.33 -9.50
N LEU A 123 7.63 -6.52 -9.54
CA LEU A 123 6.74 -6.03 -8.48
C LEU A 123 7.00 -6.74 -7.15
N GLY A 124 7.30 -8.04 -7.18
CA GLY A 124 7.68 -8.80 -5.98
C GLY A 124 8.95 -8.25 -5.31
N ARG A 125 9.96 -7.90 -6.10
CA ARG A 125 11.18 -7.25 -5.59
C ARG A 125 10.87 -5.86 -5.03
N PHE A 126 10.04 -5.10 -5.71
CA PHE A 126 9.58 -3.80 -5.23
C PHE A 126 8.81 -3.95 -3.90
N ALA A 127 7.90 -4.92 -3.81
CA ALA A 127 7.13 -5.21 -2.60
C ALA A 127 8.03 -5.50 -1.39
N THR A 128 9.10 -6.25 -1.59
CA THR A 128 10.10 -6.52 -0.55
C THR A 128 10.78 -5.23 -0.06
N ALA A 129 11.19 -4.38 -0.98
CA ALA A 129 11.81 -3.10 -0.65
C ALA A 129 10.82 -2.15 0.04
N ALA A 130 9.57 -2.11 -0.43
CA ALA A 130 8.50 -1.33 0.18
C ALA A 130 8.19 -1.78 1.60
N GLY A 131 8.17 -3.09 1.85
CA GLY A 131 7.99 -3.66 3.18
C GLY A 131 9.06 -3.21 4.16
N ARG A 132 10.32 -3.20 3.73
CA ARG A 132 11.44 -2.68 4.54
C ARG A 132 11.30 -1.19 4.84
N ALA A 133 10.90 -0.39 3.86
CA ALA A 133 10.70 1.04 4.03
C ALA A 133 9.55 1.33 5.02
N LEU A 134 8.45 0.60 4.93
CA LEU A 134 7.31 0.74 5.83
C LEU A 134 7.67 0.29 7.26
N GLU A 135 8.40 -0.80 7.43
CA GLU A 135 8.89 -1.26 8.73
C GLU A 135 9.86 -0.26 9.37
N ALA A 136 10.77 0.32 8.58
CA ALA A 136 11.70 1.34 9.06
C ALA A 136 10.96 2.61 9.53
N ALA A 137 9.95 3.06 8.81
CA ALA A 137 9.11 4.19 9.19
C ALA A 137 8.34 3.92 10.48
N ASN A 138 7.81 2.70 10.65
CA ASN A 138 7.13 2.29 11.88
C ASN A 138 8.07 2.15 13.06
N GLY A 139 9.26 1.61 12.85
CA GLY A 139 10.29 1.54 13.88
C GLY A 139 10.69 2.91 14.39
N LEU A 140 10.85 3.89 13.50
CA LEU A 140 11.12 5.28 13.85
C LEU A 140 9.97 5.90 14.65
N GLU A 141 8.73 5.69 14.24
CA GLU A 141 7.54 6.16 14.93
C GLU A 141 7.44 5.57 16.35
N ALA A 142 7.67 4.27 16.49
CA ALA A 142 7.69 3.59 17.78
C ALA A 142 8.80 4.14 18.69
N ALA A 143 10.00 4.38 18.17
CA ALA A 143 11.11 4.96 18.90
C ALA A 143 10.78 6.39 19.37
N VAL A 144 10.15 7.22 18.54
CA VAL A 144 9.69 8.56 18.90
C VAL A 144 8.64 8.50 20.01
N ARG A 145 7.71 7.56 19.96
CA ARG A 145 6.71 7.37 21.02
C ARG A 145 7.35 6.96 22.35
N LEU A 146 8.33 6.06 22.34
CA LEU A 146 9.07 5.65 23.53
C LEU A 146 9.84 6.81 24.15
N LEU A 147 10.52 7.61 23.35
CA LEU A 147 11.24 8.80 23.82
C LEU A 147 10.30 9.84 24.44
N ARG A 148 9.10 9.99 23.90
CA ARG A 148 8.07 10.85 24.48
C ARG A 148 7.56 10.31 25.81
N GLY A 149 7.35 9.01 25.91
CA GLY A 149 6.96 8.34 27.16
C GLY A 149 8.00 8.55 28.26
N VAL A 150 9.27 8.39 27.95
CA VAL A 150 10.39 8.62 28.90
C VAL A 150 10.47 10.08 29.35
N ARG A 151 10.24 11.04 28.46
CA ARG A 151 10.19 12.46 28.83
C ARG A 151 9.02 12.82 29.74
N ALA A 152 7.89 12.14 29.58
CA ALA A 152 6.71 12.36 30.44
C ALA A 152 6.91 11.86 31.88
N PHE A 153 7.83 10.90 32.10
CA PHE A 153 8.16 10.33 33.41
C PHE A 153 9.37 10.97 34.08
N ARG A 154 9.99 11.98 33.54
CA ARG A 154 11.04 12.74 34.21
C ARG A 154 10.42 13.49 35.38
N PRO A 155 10.81 13.20 36.64
CA PRO A 155 10.34 14.01 37.76
C PRO A 155 10.81 15.43 37.56
N ALA A 156 9.90 16.38 37.81
CA ALA A 156 10.26 17.78 37.84
C ALA A 156 11.37 17.92 38.89
N SER A 157 12.52 18.42 38.48
CA SER A 157 13.58 18.76 39.43
C SER A 157 13.04 19.78 40.44
N PRO A 158 13.29 19.57 41.73
CA PRO A 158 12.86 20.53 42.76
C PRO A 158 13.48 21.91 42.54
#